data_4eefc6de5d0122a437ce626828a55742
#
_entry.id   4eefc6de5d0122a437ce626828a55742
#
_cell.length_a   1.000
_cell.length_b   1.000
_cell.length_c   1.000
_cell.angle_alpha   90.00
_cell.angle_beta   90.00
_cell.angle_gamma   90.00
#
_symmetry.space_group_name_H-M   'P 1'
#
loop_
_entity.id
_entity.type
_entity.pdbx_description
1 polymer ?
#
loop_
_entity_poly.entity_id
_entity_poly.type
_entity_poly.pdbx_seq_one_letter_code
_entity_poly.pdbx_strand_id
1 'polypeptide(L)'
;AMVGCGNDGSTDADKGKTAAAPAKTAEVVIYTNADEEAQTAMKNALDKNGMKGAYLIQSFGTSELGGKLAAEGKNIEADVVTLSTYYLDSFQKKEKLFADLQNKAKTIQPSPSYWTPFLGNTGALFINTEVLKQSKLEAPKSIADLAKPEYAGHISVPDIMGSSTSWLMTQAVMSAQGEEAGAKTVAAIEKNAGAHLEKSGSGPLKKLRAGEAAVGFGLRHQAVADKARGLPIDYIDPTEGNFQLQEAAAVVDKGAKTNPNAQKVVEIIVKYGRPELLKFYPVALYEGETVSAENKPARPSFYKEPLTVELLQKHQKMVKDAGK
;
A
#
# COMPACT_ATOMS: atom_id res chain seq x y z
N ALA A 1 4.74 4.18 -7.72
CA ALA A 1 3.87 3.05 -7.98
C ALA A 1 3.54 3.04 -9.46
N MET A 2 3.89 1.96 -10.13
CA MET A 2 3.45 1.81 -11.50
C MET A 2 1.94 1.77 -11.52
N VAL A 3 1.38 2.65 -12.28
CA VAL A 3 -0.01 2.54 -12.68
C VAL A 3 -0.11 1.21 -13.42
N GLY A 4 -0.86 0.28 -12.88
CA GLY A 4 -1.13 -0.94 -13.59
C GLY A 4 -1.77 -0.59 -14.92
N CYS A 5 -1.23 -1.11 -15.95
CA CYS A 5 -1.81 -0.94 -17.28
C CYS A 5 -3.08 -1.76 -17.36
N GLY A 6 -4.01 -1.37 -16.65
CA GLY A 6 -5.28 -1.90 -16.47
C GLY A 6 -5.77 -3.13 -17.14
N ASN A 7 -6.36 -3.87 -16.52
CA ASN A 7 -7.53 -4.70 -16.74
C ASN A 7 -7.68 -5.51 -18.00
N ASP A 8 -6.79 -5.44 -18.86
CA ASP A 8 -6.93 -6.02 -20.17
C ASP A 8 -7.50 -7.42 -20.18
N GLY A 9 -6.85 -8.35 -19.52
CA GLY A 9 -7.24 -9.75 -19.56
C GLY A 9 -8.59 -10.05 -18.94
N SER A 10 -8.89 -9.44 -17.80
CA SER A 10 -10.18 -9.70 -17.17
C SER A 10 -11.33 -9.08 -17.95
N THR A 11 -11.10 -7.91 -18.53
CA THR A 11 -12.10 -7.25 -19.36
C THR A 11 -12.47 -8.09 -20.58
N ASP A 12 -11.49 -8.62 -21.26
CA ASP A 12 -11.72 -9.43 -22.44
C ASP A 12 -12.44 -10.74 -22.11
N ALA A 13 -12.05 -11.38 -21.01
CA ALA A 13 -12.72 -12.57 -20.53
C ALA A 13 -14.16 -12.29 -20.14
N ASP A 14 -14.42 -11.16 -19.51
CA ASP A 14 -15.75 -10.77 -19.08
C ASP A 14 -16.69 -10.49 -20.25
N LYS A 15 -16.22 -9.85 -21.31
CA LYS A 15 -17.03 -9.59 -22.50
C LYS A 15 -17.59 -10.86 -23.10
N GLY A 16 -16.78 -11.89 -23.27
CA GLY A 16 -17.23 -13.15 -23.82
C GLY A 16 -18.24 -13.86 -22.93
N LYS A 17 -18.05 -13.79 -21.63
CA LYS A 17 -18.90 -14.45 -20.65
C LYS A 17 -20.21 -13.71 -20.42
N THR A 18 -20.19 -12.40 -20.44
CA THR A 18 -21.40 -11.59 -20.34
C THR A 18 -22.40 -11.95 -21.44
N ALA A 19 -21.91 -12.18 -22.63
CA ALA A 19 -22.76 -12.62 -23.74
C ALA A 19 -23.37 -14.01 -23.50
N ALA A 20 -22.64 -14.90 -22.81
CA ALA A 20 -23.09 -16.26 -22.55
C ALA A 20 -24.05 -16.37 -21.35
N ALA A 21 -23.94 -15.48 -20.38
CA ALA A 21 -24.74 -15.53 -19.15
C ALA A 21 -25.43 -14.19 -18.89
N PRO A 22 -26.26 -13.72 -19.81
CA PRO A 22 -26.85 -12.41 -19.70
C PRO A 22 -27.85 -12.35 -18.56
N ALA A 23 -27.93 -11.24 -17.92
CA ALA A 23 -29.05 -10.82 -17.09
C ALA A 23 -29.41 -11.65 -15.87
N LYS A 24 -28.69 -12.73 -15.55
CA LYS A 24 -29.04 -13.55 -14.38
C LYS A 24 -28.50 -12.99 -13.08
N THR A 25 -27.35 -12.35 -13.12
CA THR A 25 -26.71 -11.71 -11.97
C THR A 25 -26.17 -10.38 -12.43
N ALA A 26 -26.36 -9.35 -11.61
CA ALA A 26 -25.74 -8.07 -11.86
C ALA A 26 -24.22 -8.25 -11.79
N GLU A 27 -23.54 -7.86 -12.84
CA GLU A 27 -22.08 -7.83 -12.87
C GLU A 27 -21.57 -6.85 -11.82
N VAL A 28 -20.55 -7.23 -11.08
CA VAL A 28 -19.93 -6.37 -10.07
C VAL A 28 -18.70 -5.71 -10.65
N VAL A 29 -18.68 -4.39 -10.66
CA VAL A 29 -17.55 -3.61 -11.13
C VAL A 29 -16.64 -3.30 -9.94
N ILE A 30 -15.37 -3.70 -10.06
CA ILE A 30 -14.36 -3.54 -9.02
C ILE A 30 -13.29 -2.59 -9.53
N TYR A 31 -13.08 -1.47 -8.84
CA TYR A 31 -11.96 -0.57 -9.10
C TYR A 31 -10.89 -0.80 -8.06
N THR A 32 -9.65 -0.94 -8.50
CA THR A 32 -8.55 -1.28 -7.60
C THR A 32 -7.27 -0.50 -7.94
N ASN A 33 -6.50 -0.15 -6.90
CA ASN A 33 -5.15 0.35 -7.07
C ASN A 33 -4.10 -0.75 -6.88
N ALA A 34 -4.54 -1.98 -6.68
CA ALA A 34 -3.67 -3.11 -6.42
C ALA A 34 -2.77 -3.43 -7.62
N ASP A 35 -1.59 -3.95 -7.33
CA ASP A 35 -0.70 -4.45 -8.37
C ASP A 35 -1.14 -5.82 -8.89
N GLU A 36 -0.38 -6.36 -9.83
CA GLU A 36 -0.77 -7.55 -10.57
C GLU A 36 -0.96 -8.78 -9.67
N GLU A 37 -0.07 -9.00 -8.69
CA GLU A 37 -0.16 -10.14 -7.79
C GLU A 37 -1.44 -10.10 -6.95
N ALA A 38 -1.80 -8.95 -6.46
CA ALA A 38 -3.01 -8.77 -5.67
C ALA A 38 -4.27 -8.92 -6.54
N GLN A 39 -4.24 -8.40 -7.77
CA GLN A 39 -5.34 -8.59 -8.71
C GLN A 39 -5.54 -10.07 -9.07
N THR A 40 -4.44 -10.80 -9.27
CA THR A 40 -4.49 -12.24 -9.54
C THR A 40 -5.12 -12.99 -8.37
N ALA A 41 -4.77 -12.63 -7.13
CA ALA A 41 -5.39 -13.22 -5.95
C ALA A 41 -6.90 -12.96 -5.90
N MET A 42 -7.34 -11.74 -6.24
CA MET A 42 -8.77 -11.42 -6.33
C MET A 42 -9.48 -12.27 -7.39
N LYS A 43 -8.91 -12.34 -8.59
CA LYS A 43 -9.47 -13.11 -9.71
C LYS A 43 -9.61 -14.58 -9.34
N ASN A 44 -8.56 -15.17 -8.77
CA ASN A 44 -8.58 -16.57 -8.36
C ASN A 44 -9.66 -16.82 -7.30
N ALA A 45 -9.77 -15.93 -6.32
CA ALA A 45 -10.79 -16.07 -5.28
C ALA A 45 -12.20 -16.02 -5.86
N LEU A 46 -12.47 -15.05 -6.73
CA LEU A 46 -13.78 -14.85 -7.35
C LEU A 46 -14.14 -15.99 -8.32
N ASP A 47 -13.21 -16.39 -9.16
CA ASP A 47 -13.43 -17.44 -10.17
C ASP A 47 -13.73 -18.79 -9.52
N LYS A 48 -13.06 -19.11 -8.41
CA LYS A 48 -13.22 -20.38 -7.73
C LYS A 48 -14.41 -20.42 -6.76
N ASN A 49 -15.07 -19.30 -6.53
CA ASN A 49 -16.10 -19.18 -5.51
C ASN A 49 -17.42 -18.60 -6.06
N GLY A 50 -17.75 -18.97 -7.28
CA GLY A 50 -19.07 -18.72 -7.84
C GLY A 50 -19.26 -17.40 -8.55
N MET A 51 -18.21 -16.61 -8.72
CA MET A 51 -18.30 -15.29 -9.37
C MET A 51 -17.64 -15.24 -10.76
N LYS A 52 -17.20 -16.37 -11.29
CA LYS A 52 -16.55 -16.40 -12.61
C LYS A 52 -17.49 -15.84 -13.68
N GLY A 53 -16.99 -14.83 -14.41
CA GLY A 53 -17.79 -14.14 -15.45
C GLY A 53 -18.82 -13.15 -14.91
N ALA A 54 -18.88 -12.94 -13.60
CA ALA A 54 -19.86 -12.05 -12.96
C ALA A 54 -19.23 -10.80 -12.34
N TYR A 55 -18.00 -10.50 -12.69
CA TYR A 55 -17.29 -9.29 -12.22
C TYR A 55 -16.40 -8.72 -13.31
N LEU A 56 -16.06 -7.45 -13.13
CA LEU A 56 -15.11 -6.73 -13.98
C LEU A 56 -14.14 -5.96 -13.09
N ILE A 57 -12.85 -6.21 -13.24
CA ILE A 57 -11.81 -5.49 -12.49
C ILE A 57 -11.19 -4.44 -13.41
N GLN A 58 -11.13 -3.18 -12.92
CA GLN A 58 -10.38 -2.11 -13.57
C GLN A 58 -9.32 -1.59 -12.63
N SER A 59 -8.12 -1.41 -13.17
CA SER A 59 -6.92 -1.01 -12.43
C SER A 59 -6.64 0.47 -12.63
N PHE A 60 -6.26 1.13 -11.53
CA PHE A 60 -5.92 2.56 -11.52
C PHE A 60 -4.72 2.77 -10.58
N GLY A 61 -3.97 3.84 -10.79
CA GLY A 61 -3.03 4.30 -9.77
C GLY A 61 -3.76 4.79 -8.52
N THR A 62 -3.08 4.80 -7.40
CA THR A 62 -3.70 5.20 -6.13
C THR A 62 -4.30 6.61 -6.19
N SER A 63 -3.51 7.58 -6.63
CA SER A 63 -3.99 8.97 -6.77
C SER A 63 -5.07 9.11 -7.83
N GLU A 64 -4.97 8.36 -8.91
CA GLU A 64 -5.95 8.35 -9.99
C GLU A 64 -7.31 7.84 -9.50
N LEU A 65 -7.32 6.72 -8.78
CA LEU A 65 -8.55 6.17 -8.21
C LEU A 65 -9.13 7.12 -7.14
N GLY A 66 -8.28 7.68 -6.30
CA GLY A 66 -8.70 8.69 -5.34
C GLY A 66 -9.36 9.90 -6.01
N GLY A 67 -8.76 10.40 -7.08
CA GLY A 67 -9.32 11.51 -7.85
C GLY A 67 -10.65 11.18 -8.51
N LYS A 68 -10.78 9.96 -9.02
CA LYS A 68 -12.02 9.48 -9.65
C LYS A 68 -13.15 9.37 -8.61
N LEU A 69 -12.87 8.84 -7.43
CA LEU A 69 -13.83 8.80 -6.33
C LEU A 69 -14.25 10.20 -5.87
N ALA A 70 -13.30 11.12 -5.79
CA ALA A 70 -13.59 12.50 -5.42
C ALA A 70 -14.49 13.21 -6.46
N ALA A 71 -14.26 12.95 -7.74
CA ALA A 71 -15.00 13.59 -8.82
C ALA A 71 -16.41 12.98 -9.00
N GLU A 72 -16.54 11.67 -8.89
CA GLU A 72 -17.78 10.95 -9.23
C GLU A 72 -18.63 10.58 -8.03
N GLY A 73 -18.03 10.40 -6.87
CA GLY A 73 -18.75 10.03 -5.64
C GLY A 73 -19.62 8.80 -5.84
N LYS A 74 -20.88 8.87 -5.40
CA LYS A 74 -21.84 7.77 -5.53
C LYS A 74 -22.23 7.46 -6.98
N ASN A 75 -21.92 8.35 -7.90
CA ASN A 75 -22.17 8.15 -9.33
C ASN A 75 -21.07 7.32 -10.01
N ILE A 76 -20.04 6.96 -9.28
CA ILE A 76 -18.98 6.11 -9.81
C ILE A 76 -19.55 4.77 -10.27
N GLU A 77 -19.01 4.24 -11.36
CA GLU A 77 -19.47 2.97 -11.91
C GLU A 77 -19.12 1.79 -11.01
N ALA A 78 -18.05 1.91 -10.23
CA ALA A 78 -17.62 0.86 -9.33
C ALA A 78 -18.68 0.52 -8.28
N ASP A 79 -18.84 -0.77 -8.03
CA ASP A 79 -19.63 -1.29 -6.92
C ASP A 79 -18.77 -1.61 -5.71
N VAL A 80 -17.53 -2.02 -5.97
CA VAL A 80 -16.52 -2.35 -4.96
C VAL A 80 -15.25 -1.59 -5.31
N VAL A 81 -14.56 -1.09 -4.29
CA VAL A 81 -13.23 -0.51 -4.46
C VAL A 81 -12.26 -1.17 -3.49
N THR A 82 -11.02 -1.36 -3.94
CA THR A 82 -9.90 -1.67 -3.04
C THR A 82 -8.89 -0.54 -3.17
N LEU A 83 -8.58 0.10 -2.05
CA LEU A 83 -7.80 1.34 -2.04
C LEU A 83 -7.19 1.53 -0.65
N SER A 84 -6.17 2.36 -0.58
CA SER A 84 -5.56 2.77 0.69
C SER A 84 -6.62 3.31 1.64
N THR A 85 -6.55 2.88 2.90
CA THR A 85 -7.59 3.20 3.90
C THR A 85 -7.73 4.69 4.15
N TYR A 86 -6.65 5.47 4.04
CA TYR A 86 -6.72 6.90 4.25
C TYR A 86 -7.59 7.62 3.21
N TYR A 87 -7.65 7.11 1.98
CA TYR A 87 -8.61 7.60 0.99
C TYR A 87 -10.04 7.23 1.36
N LEU A 88 -10.25 5.96 1.74
CA LEU A 88 -11.59 5.48 2.11
C LEU A 88 -12.14 6.26 3.30
N ASP A 89 -11.32 6.48 4.31
CA ASP A 89 -11.72 7.23 5.51
C ASP A 89 -12.07 8.69 5.17
N SER A 90 -11.29 9.31 4.28
CA SER A 90 -11.55 10.69 3.86
C SER A 90 -12.88 10.82 3.12
N PHE A 91 -13.19 9.90 2.20
CA PHE A 91 -14.45 9.92 1.48
C PHE A 91 -15.64 9.60 2.38
N GLN A 92 -15.47 8.68 3.33
CA GLN A 92 -16.54 8.36 4.27
C GLN A 92 -16.87 9.54 5.17
N LYS A 93 -15.87 10.22 5.66
CA LYS A 93 -16.05 11.42 6.49
C LYS A 93 -16.76 12.53 5.74
N LYS A 94 -16.42 12.71 4.47
CA LYS A 94 -16.93 13.80 3.65
C LYS A 94 -18.37 13.59 3.18
N GLU A 95 -18.72 12.37 2.76
CA GLU A 95 -20.01 12.13 2.13
C GLU A 95 -20.63 10.74 2.39
N LYS A 96 -20.10 9.98 3.33
CA LYS A 96 -20.56 8.62 3.65
C LYS A 96 -20.68 7.75 2.40
N LEU A 97 -19.62 7.68 1.64
CA LEU A 97 -19.59 7.03 0.33
C LEU A 97 -19.80 5.51 0.38
N PHE A 98 -19.45 4.88 1.50
CA PHE A 98 -19.39 3.43 1.59
C PHE A 98 -20.43 2.86 2.54
N ALA A 99 -20.99 1.71 2.15
CA ALA A 99 -21.95 0.97 2.96
C ALA A 99 -21.26 0.21 4.09
N ASP A 100 -21.99 0.00 5.17
CA ASP A 100 -21.53 -0.88 6.24
C ASP A 100 -21.41 -2.32 5.71
N LEU A 101 -20.32 -2.98 6.04
CA LEU A 101 -20.07 -4.34 5.61
C LEU A 101 -20.71 -5.33 6.58
N GLN A 102 -21.25 -6.40 6.00
CA GLN A 102 -21.82 -7.52 6.75
C GLN A 102 -20.80 -8.65 6.82
N ASN A 103 -20.93 -9.51 7.83
CA ASN A 103 -20.13 -10.74 7.96
C ASN A 103 -18.61 -10.51 7.94
N LYS A 104 -18.16 -9.41 8.52
CA LYS A 104 -16.71 -9.14 8.61
C LYS A 104 -16.01 -10.13 9.52
N ALA A 105 -14.90 -10.68 9.06
CA ALA A 105 -14.00 -11.46 9.90
C ALA A 105 -13.28 -10.51 10.89
N LYS A 106 -12.86 -11.07 12.02
CA LYS A 106 -12.19 -10.30 13.07
C LYS A 106 -10.79 -9.91 12.64
N THR A 107 -10.50 -8.60 12.73
CA THR A 107 -9.20 -8.04 12.43
C THR A 107 -8.34 -7.94 13.69
N ILE A 108 -7.01 -8.00 13.50
CA ILE A 108 -6.05 -7.83 14.59
C ILE A 108 -6.12 -6.40 15.15
N GLN A 109 -6.16 -5.41 14.24
CA GLN A 109 -6.35 -4.01 14.62
C GLN A 109 -7.81 -3.60 14.42
N PRO A 110 -8.32 -2.66 15.22
CA PRO A 110 -9.68 -2.16 15.01
C PRO A 110 -9.87 -1.65 13.58
N SER A 111 -11.01 -1.96 12.99
CA SER A 111 -11.40 -1.47 11.68
C SER A 111 -12.82 -0.91 11.71
N PRO A 112 -13.12 0.12 10.90
CA PRO A 112 -14.47 0.68 10.85
C PRO A 112 -15.45 -0.28 10.19
N SER A 113 -16.75 0.03 10.27
CA SER A 113 -17.80 -0.81 9.68
C SER A 113 -17.80 -0.82 8.15
N TYR A 114 -17.21 0.18 7.50
CA TYR A 114 -17.38 0.43 6.06
C TYR A 114 -16.20 -0.03 5.20
N TRP A 115 -15.17 -0.59 5.76
CA TRP A 115 -14.16 -1.30 4.98
C TRP A 115 -13.58 -2.48 5.77
N THR A 116 -12.98 -3.40 5.04
CA THR A 116 -12.26 -4.53 5.63
C THR A 116 -10.87 -4.64 5.01
N PRO A 117 -9.81 -4.91 5.82
CA PRO A 117 -8.45 -4.93 5.28
C PRO A 117 -8.30 -5.96 4.16
N PHE A 118 -7.57 -5.55 3.12
CA PHE A 118 -7.27 -6.37 1.95
C PHE A 118 -5.80 -6.80 1.95
N LEU A 119 -4.89 -5.84 2.06
CA LEU A 119 -3.46 -6.08 2.22
C LEU A 119 -2.83 -4.99 3.09
N GLY A 120 -1.63 -5.28 3.61
CA GLY A 120 -0.87 -4.34 4.40
C GLY A 120 0.58 -4.28 3.92
N ASN A 121 1.20 -3.12 4.10
CA ASN A 121 2.60 -2.87 3.79
C ASN A 121 3.28 -2.25 5.00
N THR A 122 4.48 -2.74 5.31
CA THR A 122 5.29 -2.29 6.43
C THR A 122 6.60 -1.71 5.93
N GLY A 123 7.01 -0.58 6.46
CA GLY A 123 8.26 0.09 6.09
C GLY A 123 9.46 -0.43 6.87
N ALA A 124 10.63 -0.43 6.21
CA ALA A 124 11.91 -0.73 6.84
C ALA A 124 13.05 -0.07 6.07
N LEU A 125 14.21 -0.01 6.73
CA LEU A 125 15.46 0.35 6.08
C LEU A 125 16.03 -0.84 5.32
N PHE A 126 16.71 -0.54 4.22
CA PHE A 126 17.38 -1.52 3.38
C PHE A 126 18.88 -1.20 3.32
N ILE A 127 19.70 -2.23 3.22
CA ILE A 127 21.12 -2.09 2.89
C ILE A 127 21.50 -3.07 1.78
N ASN A 128 22.41 -2.63 0.91
CA ASN A 128 23.19 -3.53 0.10
C ASN A 128 24.51 -3.76 0.87
N THR A 129 24.70 -4.95 1.38
CA THR A 129 25.80 -5.26 2.29
C THR A 129 27.17 -5.11 1.63
N GLU A 130 27.28 -5.39 0.33
CA GLU A 130 28.52 -5.24 -0.42
C GLU A 130 28.87 -3.78 -0.69
N VAL A 131 27.89 -3.01 -1.16
CA VAL A 131 28.07 -1.59 -1.46
C VAL A 131 28.34 -0.80 -0.18
N LEU A 132 27.65 -1.14 0.90
CA LEU A 132 27.86 -0.51 2.20
C LEU A 132 29.34 -0.68 2.67
N LYS A 133 29.86 -1.90 2.54
CA LYS A 133 31.24 -2.22 2.89
C LYS A 133 32.24 -1.49 1.99
N GLN A 134 32.00 -1.50 0.67
CA GLN A 134 32.86 -0.81 -0.30
C GLN A 134 32.90 0.70 -0.04
N SER A 135 31.76 1.27 0.37
CA SER A 135 31.62 2.70 0.68
C SER A 135 32.12 3.05 2.08
N LYS A 136 32.54 2.07 2.86
CA LYS A 136 33.00 2.24 4.26
C LYS A 136 31.98 2.97 5.13
N LEU A 137 30.70 2.66 4.92
CA LEU A 137 29.59 3.21 5.68
C LEU A 137 29.16 2.25 6.77
N GLU A 138 28.79 2.79 7.92
CA GLU A 138 28.09 2.01 8.93
C GLU A 138 26.64 1.79 8.53
N ALA A 139 26.09 0.64 8.88
CA ALA A 139 24.66 0.39 8.71
C ALA A 139 23.86 1.34 9.60
N PRO A 140 22.83 2.00 9.08
CA PRO A 140 22.01 2.90 9.90
C PRO A 140 21.19 2.10 10.90
N LYS A 141 20.91 2.69 12.06
CA LYS A 141 20.01 2.11 13.07
C LYS A 141 18.65 2.78 13.06
N SER A 142 18.59 4.01 12.57
CA SER A 142 17.39 4.82 12.51
C SER A 142 17.20 5.40 11.11
N ILE A 143 15.97 5.77 10.81
CA ILE A 143 15.68 6.51 9.58
C ILE A 143 16.38 7.88 9.64
N ALA A 144 16.39 8.51 10.80
CA ALA A 144 17.02 9.81 10.99
C ALA A 144 18.53 9.78 10.68
N ASP A 145 19.20 8.64 10.84
CA ASP A 145 20.62 8.49 10.46
C ASP A 145 20.86 8.86 8.99
N LEU A 146 19.88 8.61 8.12
CA LEU A 146 19.98 8.91 6.68
C LEU A 146 20.11 10.40 6.37
N ALA A 147 19.82 11.27 7.34
CA ALA A 147 20.01 12.71 7.20
C ALA A 147 21.46 13.15 7.46
N LYS A 148 22.31 12.24 7.96
CA LYS A 148 23.71 12.56 8.28
C LYS A 148 24.51 12.79 7.00
N PRO A 149 25.55 13.68 7.05
CA PRO A 149 26.35 13.99 5.86
C PRO A 149 27.02 12.79 5.21
N GLU A 150 27.44 11.80 5.98
CA GLU A 150 28.12 10.60 5.45
C GLU A 150 27.26 9.78 4.49
N TYR A 151 25.94 9.92 4.57
CA TYR A 151 25.00 9.20 3.69
C TYR A 151 24.66 9.96 2.40
N ALA A 152 25.10 11.20 2.26
CA ALA A 152 24.81 12.00 1.06
C ALA A 152 25.33 11.30 -0.20
N GLY A 153 24.45 11.07 -1.16
CA GLY A 153 24.77 10.38 -2.42
C GLY A 153 24.78 8.85 -2.33
N HIS A 154 24.63 8.28 -1.13
CA HIS A 154 24.69 6.83 -0.91
C HIS A 154 23.35 6.18 -0.60
N ILE A 155 22.29 6.94 -0.59
CA ILE A 155 20.95 6.46 -0.22
C ILE A 155 19.95 6.63 -1.34
N SER A 156 18.94 5.77 -1.36
CA SER A 156 17.77 5.90 -2.21
C SER A 156 16.51 5.74 -1.37
N VAL A 157 15.64 6.74 -1.43
CA VAL A 157 14.37 6.74 -0.69
C VAL A 157 13.24 7.20 -1.61
N PRO A 158 11.98 6.80 -1.31
CA PRO A 158 10.85 7.30 -2.09
C PRO A 158 10.51 8.75 -1.72
N ASP A 159 10.07 9.51 -2.71
CA ASP A 159 9.66 10.90 -2.56
C ASP A 159 8.26 10.97 -1.93
N ILE A 160 8.11 11.76 -0.87
CA ILE A 160 6.82 11.96 -0.21
C ILE A 160 5.76 12.54 -1.14
N MET A 161 6.18 13.30 -2.15
CA MET A 161 5.24 13.88 -3.11
C MET A 161 4.68 12.87 -4.11
N GLY A 162 5.34 11.74 -4.29
CA GLY A 162 4.98 10.76 -5.32
C GLY A 162 4.65 9.36 -4.81
N SER A 163 5.01 9.01 -3.58
CA SER A 163 4.91 7.64 -3.09
C SER A 163 4.33 7.54 -1.69
N SER A 164 3.29 6.73 -1.54
CA SER A 164 2.73 6.42 -0.22
C SER A 164 3.71 5.62 0.65
N THR A 165 4.67 4.92 0.06
CA THR A 165 5.74 4.25 0.81
C THR A 165 6.60 5.27 1.56
N SER A 166 6.83 6.44 0.97
CA SER A 166 7.54 7.52 1.66
C SER A 166 6.79 8.02 2.89
N TRP A 167 5.48 7.90 2.91
CA TRP A 167 4.70 8.29 4.08
C TRP A 167 4.96 7.36 5.27
N LEU A 168 5.28 6.09 5.03
CA LEU A 168 5.72 5.17 6.09
C LEU A 168 7.00 5.67 6.77
N MET A 169 7.94 6.17 5.99
CA MET A 169 9.16 6.79 6.48
C MET A 169 8.86 8.08 7.26
N THR A 170 8.06 8.93 6.67
CA THR A 170 7.69 10.23 7.24
C THR A 170 6.93 10.08 8.55
N GLN A 171 5.96 9.17 8.61
CA GLN A 171 5.23 8.88 9.84
C GLN A 171 6.17 8.45 10.97
N ALA A 172 7.13 7.60 10.66
CA ALA A 172 8.07 7.10 11.65
C ALA A 172 8.94 8.23 12.22
N VAL A 173 9.48 9.07 11.35
CA VAL A 173 10.35 10.18 11.77
C VAL A 173 9.54 11.22 12.55
N MET A 174 8.35 11.58 12.07
CA MET A 174 7.49 12.54 12.77
C MET A 174 6.98 12.02 14.10
N SER A 175 6.73 10.73 14.22
CA SER A 175 6.35 10.12 15.50
C SER A 175 7.47 10.20 16.52
N ALA A 176 8.73 10.05 16.09
CA ALA A 176 9.89 10.10 16.96
C ALA A 176 10.28 11.53 17.35
N GLN A 177 10.17 12.49 16.44
CA GLN A 177 10.73 13.84 16.58
C GLN A 177 9.67 14.94 16.70
N GLY A 178 8.41 14.65 16.41
CA GLY A 178 7.37 15.64 16.19
C GLY A 178 7.28 16.04 14.73
N GLU A 179 6.15 16.61 14.33
CA GLU A 179 5.89 16.91 12.91
C GLU A 179 6.88 17.92 12.34
N GLU A 180 7.14 19.02 13.05
CA GLU A 180 8.01 20.08 12.53
C GLU A 180 9.47 19.63 12.39
N ALA A 181 10.04 19.07 13.45
CA ALA A 181 11.41 18.57 13.41
C ALA A 181 11.53 17.38 12.46
N GLY A 182 10.52 16.51 12.45
CA GLY A 182 10.47 15.36 11.53
C GLY A 182 10.44 15.78 10.07
N ALA A 183 9.69 16.82 9.73
CA ALA A 183 9.65 17.36 8.38
C ALA A 183 11.04 17.83 7.90
N LYS A 184 11.79 18.49 8.77
CA LYS A 184 13.17 18.93 8.48
C LYS A 184 14.08 17.75 8.23
N THR A 185 13.96 16.69 9.06
CA THR A 185 14.75 15.46 8.91
C THR A 185 14.43 14.76 7.59
N VAL A 186 13.14 14.60 7.25
CA VAL A 186 12.74 13.98 5.98
C VAL A 186 13.25 14.79 4.79
N ALA A 187 13.14 16.11 4.83
CA ALA A 187 13.68 16.96 3.78
C ALA A 187 15.19 16.78 3.61
N ALA A 188 15.94 16.67 4.72
CA ALA A 188 17.36 16.43 4.68
C ALA A 188 17.70 15.04 4.09
N ILE A 189 16.90 14.03 4.41
CA ILE A 189 17.05 12.68 3.83
C ILE A 189 16.83 12.74 2.32
N GLU A 190 15.78 13.39 1.86
CA GLU A 190 15.49 13.54 0.43
C GLU A 190 16.60 14.27 -0.30
N LYS A 191 17.16 15.29 0.33
CA LYS A 191 18.34 16.03 -0.21
C LYS A 191 19.54 15.10 -0.32
N ASN A 192 19.81 14.28 0.70
CA ASN A 192 20.90 13.31 0.68
C ASN A 192 20.74 12.25 -0.41
N ALA A 193 19.51 11.88 -0.74
CA ALA A 193 19.22 10.96 -1.83
C ALA A 193 19.55 11.58 -3.19
N GLY A 194 19.28 12.86 -3.38
CA GLY A 194 19.60 13.57 -4.61
C GLY A 194 19.00 12.88 -5.84
N ALA A 195 19.86 12.46 -6.76
CA ALA A 195 19.43 11.76 -7.98
C ALA A 195 18.82 10.38 -7.72
N HIS A 196 18.97 9.84 -6.52
CA HIS A 196 18.39 8.56 -6.10
C HIS A 196 17.08 8.73 -5.33
N LEU A 197 16.49 9.91 -5.36
CA LEU A 197 15.13 10.14 -4.87
C LEU A 197 14.16 9.56 -5.89
N GLU A 198 13.31 8.62 -5.46
CA GLU A 198 12.49 7.84 -6.36
C GLU A 198 11.01 8.21 -6.26
N LYS A 199 10.33 8.25 -7.39
CA LYS A 199 8.90 8.55 -7.45
C LYS A 199 8.02 7.37 -7.03
N SER A 200 8.54 6.15 -7.05
CA SER A 200 7.80 4.94 -6.69
C SER A 200 8.38 4.28 -5.44
N GLY A 201 7.53 3.56 -4.71
CA GLY A 201 7.95 2.81 -3.53
C GLY A 201 8.89 1.64 -3.84
N SER A 202 8.90 1.14 -5.09
CA SER A 202 9.78 0.05 -5.54
C SER A 202 11.13 0.53 -6.07
N GLY A 203 11.26 1.81 -6.34
CA GLY A 203 12.48 2.39 -6.92
C GLY A 203 13.73 2.21 -6.06
N PRO A 204 13.69 2.48 -4.75
CA PRO A 204 14.86 2.37 -3.90
C PRO A 204 15.49 0.97 -3.89
N LEU A 205 14.70 -0.08 -3.79
CA LEU A 205 15.25 -1.44 -3.79
C LEU A 205 15.89 -1.79 -5.13
N LYS A 206 15.33 -1.32 -6.25
CA LYS A 206 15.94 -1.49 -7.57
C LYS A 206 17.32 -0.83 -7.63
N LYS A 207 17.47 0.35 -7.06
CA LYS A 207 18.76 1.06 -6.97
C LYS A 207 19.77 0.26 -6.14
N LEU A 208 19.33 -0.30 -5.02
CA LEU A 208 20.20 -1.11 -4.18
C LEU A 208 20.62 -2.41 -4.89
N ARG A 209 19.69 -3.09 -5.56
CA ARG A 209 19.99 -4.30 -6.33
C ARG A 209 21.01 -4.03 -7.42
N ALA A 210 20.92 -2.89 -8.07
CA ALA A 210 21.86 -2.47 -9.10
C ALA A 210 23.21 -2.00 -8.55
N GLY A 211 23.36 -1.88 -7.23
CA GLY A 211 24.59 -1.39 -6.61
C GLY A 211 24.78 0.12 -6.70
N GLU A 212 23.73 0.87 -7.05
CA GLU A 212 23.80 2.32 -7.23
C GLU A 212 23.65 3.09 -5.92
N ALA A 213 23.13 2.47 -4.89
CA ALA A 213 23.01 3.04 -3.55
C ALA A 213 23.28 1.95 -2.51
N ALA A 214 23.79 2.37 -1.36
CA ALA A 214 24.15 1.47 -0.27
C ALA A 214 23.00 1.24 0.71
N VAL A 215 22.16 2.25 0.89
CA VAL A 215 21.08 2.27 1.90
C VAL A 215 19.80 2.79 1.25
N GLY A 216 18.66 2.27 1.69
CA GLY A 216 17.37 2.74 1.20
C GLY A 216 16.26 2.52 2.21
N PHE A 217 15.07 2.94 1.82
CA PHE A 217 13.84 2.70 2.57
C PHE A 217 12.77 2.20 1.62
N GLY A 218 11.99 1.23 2.08
CA GLY A 218 10.87 0.71 1.28
C GLY A 218 10.06 -0.33 2.04
N LEU A 219 9.42 -1.23 1.29
CA LEU A 219 8.56 -2.27 1.85
C LEU A 219 9.41 -3.43 2.38
N ARG A 220 9.31 -3.66 3.66
CA ARG A 220 10.14 -4.62 4.41
C ARG A 220 10.17 -6.02 3.78
N HIS A 221 9.01 -6.54 3.37
CA HIS A 221 8.91 -7.90 2.84
C HIS A 221 9.73 -8.11 1.57
N GLN A 222 9.94 -7.07 0.78
CA GLN A 222 10.73 -7.16 -0.45
C GLN A 222 12.21 -7.41 -0.15
N ALA A 223 12.75 -6.76 0.86
CA ALA A 223 14.12 -7.00 1.29
C ALA A 223 14.27 -8.37 1.96
N VAL A 224 13.28 -8.80 2.74
CA VAL A 224 13.25 -10.15 3.32
C VAL A 224 13.35 -11.20 2.21
N ALA A 225 12.56 -11.03 1.15
CA ALA A 225 12.56 -11.94 0.00
C ALA A 225 13.90 -11.93 -0.76
N ASP A 226 14.50 -10.76 -0.95
CA ASP A 226 15.79 -10.63 -1.62
C ASP A 226 16.92 -11.33 -0.83
N LYS A 227 16.93 -11.13 0.47
CA LYS A 227 17.89 -11.81 1.35
C LYS A 227 17.74 -13.33 1.28
N ALA A 228 16.50 -13.81 1.31
CA ALA A 228 16.22 -15.25 1.22
C ALA A 228 16.67 -15.85 -0.11
N ARG A 229 16.69 -15.07 -1.19
CA ARG A 229 17.20 -15.50 -2.50
C ARG A 229 18.73 -15.39 -2.65
N GLY A 230 19.42 -14.98 -1.61
CA GLY A 230 20.88 -14.87 -1.62
C GLY A 230 21.42 -13.59 -2.23
N LEU A 231 20.59 -12.57 -2.47
CA LEU A 231 21.07 -11.27 -2.91
C LEU A 231 21.79 -10.55 -1.75
N PRO A 232 22.75 -9.65 -2.03
CA PRO A 232 23.46 -8.90 -0.99
C PRO A 232 22.58 -7.77 -0.41
N ILE A 233 21.34 -8.08 -0.14
CA ILE A 233 20.34 -7.17 0.43
C ILE A 233 19.99 -7.65 1.83
N ASP A 234 19.90 -6.71 2.76
CA ASP A 234 19.39 -6.97 4.10
C ASP A 234 18.43 -5.84 4.50
N TYR A 235 17.70 -6.07 5.56
CA TYR A 235 16.74 -5.12 6.11
C TYR A 235 17.10 -4.78 7.54
N ILE A 236 16.69 -3.59 7.96
CA ILE A 236 16.89 -3.11 9.32
C ILE A 236 15.57 -2.51 9.80
N ASP A 237 15.09 -3.01 10.93
CA ASP A 237 13.94 -2.43 11.59
C ASP A 237 14.38 -1.17 12.33
N PRO A 238 13.92 0.02 11.91
CA PRO A 238 14.46 1.26 12.44
C PRO A 238 13.98 1.53 13.86
N THR A 239 14.79 2.26 14.62
CA THR A 239 14.44 2.61 16.00
C THR A 239 13.16 3.41 16.12
N GLU A 240 12.78 4.18 15.09
CA GLU A 240 11.52 4.93 15.06
C GLU A 240 10.28 4.04 14.94
N GLY A 241 10.46 2.82 14.48
CA GLY A 241 9.38 1.86 14.31
C GLY A 241 9.07 1.51 12.86
N ASN A 242 8.45 0.34 12.71
CA ASN A 242 7.96 -0.16 11.42
C ASN A 242 6.50 0.27 11.26
N PHE A 243 6.28 1.36 10.56
CA PHE A 243 4.92 1.87 10.32
C PHE A 243 4.25 1.10 9.20
N GLN A 244 2.93 1.03 9.25
CA GLN A 244 2.12 0.23 8.36
C GLN A 244 1.11 1.10 7.63
N LEU A 245 0.89 0.81 6.35
CA LEU A 245 -0.26 1.26 5.58
C LEU A 245 -1.09 0.05 5.20
N GLN A 246 -2.41 0.21 5.23
CA GLN A 246 -3.33 -0.82 4.81
C GLN A 246 -4.10 -0.37 3.57
N GLU A 247 -4.42 -1.32 2.72
CA GLU A 247 -5.42 -1.18 1.68
C GLU A 247 -6.60 -2.05 2.06
N ALA A 248 -7.80 -1.57 1.78
CA ALA A 248 -9.02 -2.21 2.22
C ALA A 248 -10.04 -2.29 1.08
N ALA A 249 -10.99 -3.19 1.24
CA ALA A 249 -12.12 -3.34 0.33
C ALA A 249 -13.36 -2.67 0.93
N ALA A 250 -14.10 -1.97 0.10
CA ALA A 250 -15.31 -1.25 0.48
C ALA A 250 -16.38 -1.38 -0.61
N VAL A 251 -17.64 -1.28 -0.20
CA VAL A 251 -18.80 -1.27 -1.10
C VAL A 251 -19.28 0.15 -1.26
N VAL A 252 -19.44 0.61 -2.49
CA VAL A 252 -20.00 1.94 -2.76
C VAL A 252 -21.50 1.92 -2.46
N ASP A 253 -21.92 2.80 -1.56
CA ASP A 253 -23.34 2.94 -1.18
C ASP A 253 -24.07 3.79 -2.21
N LYS A 254 -24.90 3.16 -3.00
CA LYS A 254 -25.75 3.80 -4.02
C LYS A 254 -27.23 3.77 -3.62
N GLY A 255 -27.50 3.62 -2.33
CA GLY A 255 -28.87 3.51 -1.81
C GLY A 255 -29.56 2.28 -2.38
N ALA A 256 -30.78 2.46 -2.90
CA ALA A 256 -31.53 1.35 -3.50
C ALA A 256 -30.83 0.74 -4.74
N LYS A 257 -29.91 1.46 -5.35
CA LYS A 257 -29.16 1.00 -6.54
C LYS A 257 -27.85 0.31 -6.18
N THR A 258 -27.54 0.16 -4.90
CA THR A 258 -26.34 -0.57 -4.46
C THR A 258 -26.41 -1.99 -5.01
N ASN A 259 -25.32 -2.44 -5.65
CA ASN A 259 -25.26 -3.76 -6.25
C ASN A 259 -25.45 -4.84 -5.16
N PRO A 260 -26.47 -5.70 -5.27
CA PRO A 260 -26.76 -6.68 -4.23
C PRO A 260 -25.67 -7.75 -4.07
N ASN A 261 -24.78 -7.90 -5.05
CA ASN A 261 -23.68 -8.87 -5.01
C ASN A 261 -22.37 -8.26 -4.51
N ALA A 262 -22.31 -6.95 -4.27
CA ALA A 262 -21.08 -6.27 -3.86
C ALA A 262 -20.54 -6.79 -2.52
N GLN A 263 -21.41 -6.99 -1.53
CA GLN A 263 -21.04 -7.54 -0.23
C GLN A 263 -20.41 -8.92 -0.37
N LYS A 264 -21.00 -9.77 -1.20
CA LYS A 264 -20.50 -11.13 -1.44
C LYS A 264 -19.12 -11.10 -2.09
N VAL A 265 -18.88 -10.20 -3.03
CA VAL A 265 -17.58 -10.04 -3.68
C VAL A 265 -16.53 -9.68 -2.65
N VAL A 266 -16.80 -8.74 -1.75
CA VAL A 266 -15.86 -8.37 -0.68
C VAL A 266 -15.59 -9.56 0.25
N GLU A 267 -16.62 -10.29 0.65
CA GLU A 267 -16.46 -11.49 1.48
C GLU A 267 -15.56 -12.54 0.82
N ILE A 268 -15.77 -12.80 -0.46
CA ILE A 268 -14.97 -13.78 -1.22
C ILE A 268 -13.52 -13.34 -1.34
N ILE A 269 -13.29 -12.08 -1.70
CA ILE A 269 -11.94 -11.53 -1.84
C ILE A 269 -11.16 -11.70 -0.54
N VAL A 270 -11.79 -11.39 0.57
CA VAL A 270 -11.14 -11.49 1.89
C VAL A 270 -10.98 -12.95 2.29
N LYS A 271 -12.06 -13.71 2.32
CA LYS A 271 -12.03 -15.09 2.83
C LYS A 271 -11.09 -16.00 2.02
N TYR A 272 -11.16 -15.91 0.71
CA TYR A 272 -10.42 -16.81 -0.18
C TYR A 272 -9.19 -16.16 -0.82
N GLY A 273 -9.13 -14.83 -0.87
CA GLY A 273 -7.98 -14.12 -1.41
C GLY A 273 -6.86 -13.91 -0.40
N ARG A 274 -7.16 -13.75 0.89
CA ARG A 274 -6.14 -13.49 1.90
C ARG A 274 -5.05 -14.54 2.00
N PRO A 275 -5.33 -15.86 1.94
CA PRO A 275 -4.24 -16.85 1.98
C PRO A 275 -3.21 -16.66 0.87
N GLU A 276 -3.63 -16.30 -0.34
CA GLU A 276 -2.73 -16.01 -1.45
C GLU A 276 -2.04 -14.65 -1.27
N LEU A 277 -2.79 -13.63 -0.89
CA LEU A 277 -2.26 -12.30 -0.62
C LEU A 277 -1.20 -12.31 0.47
N LEU A 278 -1.38 -13.12 1.50
CA LEU A 278 -0.45 -13.20 2.62
C LEU A 278 0.93 -13.73 2.19
N LYS A 279 1.00 -14.47 1.08
CA LYS A 279 2.27 -14.94 0.51
C LYS A 279 3.06 -13.80 -0.14
N PHE A 280 2.36 -12.85 -0.79
CA PHE A 280 3.00 -11.72 -1.48
C PHE A 280 3.14 -10.49 -0.58
N TYR A 281 2.22 -10.32 0.34
CA TYR A 281 2.18 -9.21 1.30
C TYR A 281 2.07 -9.81 2.70
N PRO A 282 3.19 -10.30 3.27
CA PRO A 282 3.16 -11.09 4.50
C PRO A 282 3.01 -10.20 5.75
N VAL A 283 1.88 -9.54 5.84
CA VAL A 283 1.44 -8.76 7.00
C VAL A 283 0.13 -9.37 7.48
N ALA A 284 0.13 -9.92 8.69
CA ALA A 284 -1.08 -10.47 9.29
C ALA A 284 -2.06 -9.33 9.60
N LEU A 285 -3.30 -9.46 9.16
CA LEU A 285 -4.36 -8.46 9.34
C LEU A 285 -5.58 -9.03 10.06
N TYR A 286 -5.80 -10.33 9.96
CA TYR A 286 -6.95 -11.01 10.56
C TYR A 286 -6.51 -11.98 11.64
N GLU A 287 -7.36 -12.15 12.67
CA GLU A 287 -7.10 -13.15 13.71
C GLU A 287 -6.91 -14.54 13.09
N GLY A 288 -5.89 -15.26 13.54
CA GLY A 288 -5.54 -16.58 13.02
C GLY A 288 -4.57 -16.58 11.85
N GLU A 289 -4.29 -15.44 11.23
CA GLU A 289 -3.27 -15.36 10.21
C GLU A 289 -1.87 -15.38 10.81
N THR A 290 -0.96 -16.12 10.19
CA THR A 290 0.44 -16.21 10.61
C THR A 290 1.37 -15.90 9.47
N VAL A 291 2.52 -15.32 9.81
CA VAL A 291 3.61 -15.06 8.86
C VAL A 291 4.90 -15.66 9.41
N SER A 292 5.89 -15.87 8.54
CA SER A 292 7.19 -16.37 8.96
C SER A 292 7.86 -15.39 9.94
N ALA A 293 8.79 -15.90 10.75
CA ALA A 293 9.50 -15.07 11.74
C ALA A 293 10.21 -13.88 11.08
N GLU A 294 10.80 -14.09 9.88
CA GLU A 294 11.51 -13.06 9.14
C GLU A 294 10.60 -11.92 8.71
N ASN A 295 9.31 -12.21 8.50
CA ASN A 295 8.34 -11.21 8.09
C ASN A 295 7.65 -10.50 9.26
N LYS A 296 8.04 -10.81 10.49
CA LYS A 296 7.54 -10.10 11.68
C LYS A 296 8.46 -8.92 11.97
N PRO A 297 7.99 -7.69 11.80
CA PRO A 297 8.81 -6.53 12.14
C PRO A 297 9.09 -6.49 13.64
N ALA A 298 10.27 -5.99 14.02
CA ALA A 298 10.66 -5.91 15.43
C ALA A 298 9.89 -4.82 16.19
N ARG A 299 9.46 -3.76 15.48
CA ARG A 299 8.85 -2.57 16.09
C ARG A 299 7.60 -2.12 15.33
N PRO A 300 6.56 -2.97 15.23
CA PRO A 300 5.33 -2.59 14.54
C PRO A 300 4.72 -1.36 15.19
N SER A 301 4.40 -0.37 14.37
CA SER A 301 3.95 0.94 14.85
C SER A 301 2.86 1.51 13.98
N PHE A 302 2.00 2.34 14.57
CA PHE A 302 0.93 3.03 13.88
C PHE A 302 0.99 4.51 14.25
N TYR A 303 0.62 5.35 13.30
CA TYR A 303 0.58 6.79 13.56
C TYR A 303 -0.50 7.09 14.61
N LYS A 304 -0.24 8.09 15.47
CA LYS A 304 -1.13 8.46 16.59
C LYS A 304 -2.48 9.01 16.17
N GLU A 305 -2.57 9.55 14.95
CA GLU A 305 -3.81 10.08 14.39
C GLU A 305 -4.31 9.16 13.28
N PRO A 306 -5.62 9.13 13.02
CA PRO A 306 -6.14 8.46 11.84
C PRO A 306 -5.50 9.02 10.57
N LEU A 307 -5.10 8.14 9.66
CA LEU A 307 -4.52 8.54 8.38
C LEU A 307 -5.63 9.02 7.45
N THR A 308 -5.46 10.22 6.91
CA THR A 308 -6.40 10.83 5.96
C THR A 308 -5.62 11.48 4.82
N VAL A 309 -6.31 11.79 3.74
CA VAL A 309 -5.70 12.54 2.62
C VAL A 309 -5.22 13.91 3.10
N GLU A 310 -6.01 14.56 3.96
CA GLU A 310 -5.67 15.87 4.53
C GLU A 310 -4.38 15.80 5.35
N LEU A 311 -4.19 14.75 6.13
CA LEU A 311 -2.97 14.56 6.90
C LEU A 311 -1.77 14.32 5.98
N LEU A 312 -1.95 13.49 4.94
CA LEU A 312 -0.90 13.27 3.94
C LEU A 312 -0.48 14.59 3.28
N GLN A 313 -1.45 15.38 2.85
CA GLN A 313 -1.19 16.67 2.21
C GLN A 313 -0.49 17.64 3.16
N LYS A 314 -0.89 17.64 4.43
CA LYS A 314 -0.21 18.43 5.47
C LYS A 314 1.26 18.02 5.59
N HIS A 315 1.53 16.72 5.68
CA HIS A 315 2.90 16.21 5.79
C HIS A 315 3.72 16.49 4.55
N GLN A 316 3.14 16.33 3.36
CA GLN A 316 3.80 16.68 2.09
C GLN A 316 4.20 18.15 2.07
N LYS A 317 3.29 19.03 2.46
CA LYS A 317 3.55 20.47 2.51
C LYS A 317 4.65 20.81 3.52
N MET A 318 4.59 20.22 4.71
CA MET A 318 5.60 20.46 5.76
C MET A 318 7.00 20.05 5.29
N VAL A 319 7.13 18.90 4.66
CA VAL A 319 8.42 18.43 4.13
C VAL A 319 8.91 19.35 3.01
N LYS A 320 8.03 19.69 2.08
CA LYS A 320 8.36 20.59 0.97
C LYS A 320 8.84 21.95 1.49
N ASP A 321 8.14 22.53 2.45
CA ASP A 321 8.49 23.84 3.02
C ASP A 321 9.80 23.75 3.82
N ALA A 322 10.05 22.66 4.51
CA ALA A 322 11.31 22.46 5.24
C ALA A 322 12.53 22.30 4.33
N GLY A 323 12.32 21.90 3.09
CA GLY A 323 13.41 21.76 2.09
C GLY A 323 13.76 23.04 1.34
N LYS A 324 13.06 24.12 1.59
CA LYS A 324 13.32 25.41 0.92
C LYS A 324 14.51 26.15 1.51
#